data_4735fcea68bd0fedea35282beee7f7cb
#
_entry.id   4735fcea68bd0fedea35282beee7f7cb
#
_cell.length_a   1.000
_cell.length_b   1.000
_cell.length_c   1.000
_cell.angle_alpha   90.00
_cell.angle_beta   90.00
_cell.angle_gamma   90.00
#
_symmetry.space_group_name_H-M   'P 1'
#
loop_
_entity.id
_entity.type
_entity.pdbx_description
1 polymer ?
#
loop_
_entity_poly.entity_id
_entity_poly.type
_entity_poly.pdbx_seq_one_letter_code
_entity_poly.pdbx_strand_id
1 'polypeptide(L)'
;MQNTPTERNSLLKLAGRFGYVRDTHWGKIFNVEKKENASDLAYTDLALPSHTDNPYREPVPGLQFLHCLVNEVDGGLSTLVDGIAITERLAEEEPEQAALLEDINVRFRYEGPAAILESHAPMVERNHRGIVTRIRMSSKLDYVPAMDNNKLDMFYKARRRLNELSNDDEFQITFPFKKGTLLMMDNYRLLHGRTAFDSNKGQRHLQGCYTDHDGVTSLYRMLANGSQLTSVPSEEVEI
;
A
#
# COMPACT_ATOMS: atom_id res chain seq x y z
N MET A 1 0.55 -16.18 1.92
CA MET A 1 1.07 -17.44 1.36
C MET A 1 2.40 -17.75 2.04
N GLN A 2 2.67 -19.02 2.37
CA GLN A 2 3.94 -19.47 2.97
C GLN A 2 4.67 -20.39 1.99
N ASN A 3 5.97 -20.58 2.21
CA ASN A 3 6.83 -21.41 1.36
C ASN A 3 6.86 -20.97 -0.12
N THR A 4 6.73 -19.68 -0.38
CA THR A 4 6.94 -19.13 -1.72
C THR A 4 8.44 -19.20 -2.04
N PRO A 5 8.82 -19.73 -3.21
CA PRO A 5 10.22 -19.81 -3.61
C PRO A 5 10.89 -18.42 -3.61
N THR A 6 12.12 -18.33 -3.08
CA THR A 6 12.87 -17.07 -2.99
C THR A 6 13.84 -16.86 -4.15
N GLU A 7 13.71 -17.66 -5.19
CA GLU A 7 14.50 -17.57 -6.40
C GLU A 7 14.16 -16.30 -7.20
N ARG A 8 15.08 -15.92 -8.06
CA ARG A 8 14.91 -14.78 -8.96
C ARG A 8 13.62 -14.90 -9.77
N ASN A 9 12.86 -13.83 -9.87
CA ASN A 9 11.58 -13.72 -10.60
C ASN A 9 10.40 -14.56 -10.07
N SER A 10 10.53 -15.27 -8.94
CA SER A 10 9.42 -16.01 -8.34
C SER A 10 8.23 -15.10 -8.02
N LEU A 11 8.50 -13.89 -7.53
CA LEU A 11 7.48 -12.87 -7.27
C LEU A 11 6.71 -12.50 -8.55
N LEU A 12 7.42 -12.23 -9.66
CA LEU A 12 6.79 -11.85 -10.94
C LEU A 12 5.94 -12.97 -11.51
N LYS A 13 6.43 -14.21 -11.46
CA LYS A 13 5.67 -15.39 -11.93
C LYS A 13 4.37 -15.56 -11.15
N LEU A 14 4.39 -15.27 -9.85
CA LEU A 14 3.20 -15.39 -9.02
C LEU A 14 2.25 -14.22 -9.24
N ALA A 15 2.75 -12.98 -9.20
CA ALA A 15 1.94 -11.79 -9.40
C ALA A 15 1.30 -11.75 -10.79
N GLY A 16 2.02 -12.22 -11.82
CA GLY A 16 1.51 -12.34 -13.19
C GLY A 16 0.30 -13.26 -13.37
N ARG A 17 -0.01 -14.12 -12.38
CA ARG A 17 -1.25 -14.90 -12.37
C ARG A 17 -2.50 -14.07 -12.04
N PHE A 18 -2.31 -12.90 -11.45
CA PHE A 18 -3.39 -12.00 -11.04
C PHE A 18 -3.56 -10.80 -11.98
N GLY A 19 -2.72 -10.67 -12.99
CA GLY A 19 -2.74 -9.59 -13.96
C GLY A 19 -1.35 -9.17 -14.39
N TYR A 20 -1.25 -8.16 -15.23
CA TYR A 20 0.03 -7.62 -15.64
C TYR A 20 0.73 -6.94 -14.46
N VAL A 21 2.01 -7.27 -14.25
CA VAL A 21 2.82 -6.58 -13.26
C VAL A 21 3.14 -5.18 -13.78
N ARG A 22 2.80 -4.21 -12.97
CA ARG A 22 2.94 -2.80 -13.30
C ARG A 22 4.42 -2.40 -13.33
N ASP A 23 4.86 -1.80 -14.42
CA ASP A 23 6.17 -1.17 -14.49
C ASP A 23 6.09 0.22 -13.82
N THR A 24 7.10 0.53 -13.02
CA THR A 24 7.19 1.77 -12.28
C THR A 24 8.56 2.42 -12.50
N HIS A 25 8.78 3.63 -11.97
CA HIS A 25 10.10 4.25 -12.00
C HIS A 25 11.16 3.52 -11.14
N TRP A 26 10.76 2.49 -10.39
CA TRP A 26 11.65 1.53 -9.74
C TRP A 26 11.76 0.20 -10.52
N GLY A 27 11.14 0.09 -11.71
CA GLY A 27 10.97 -1.14 -12.46
C GLY A 27 9.76 -1.96 -12.02
N LYS A 28 9.67 -3.19 -12.50
CA LYS A 28 8.60 -4.15 -12.16
C LYS A 28 8.73 -4.69 -10.73
N ILE A 29 9.94 -4.75 -10.19
CA ILE A 29 10.24 -5.15 -8.81
C ILE A 29 10.95 -4.01 -8.10
N PHE A 30 10.52 -3.71 -6.89
CA PHE A 30 11.26 -2.86 -5.97
C PHE A 30 11.79 -3.69 -4.80
N ASN A 31 12.96 -3.30 -4.28
CA ASN A 31 13.58 -3.95 -3.13
C ASN A 31 13.40 -3.09 -1.88
N VAL A 32 13.01 -3.72 -0.79
CA VAL A 32 12.87 -3.10 0.54
C VAL A 32 13.96 -3.67 1.43
N GLU A 33 15.06 -2.94 1.49
CA GLU A 33 16.24 -3.26 2.28
C GLU A 33 16.86 -1.97 2.82
N LYS A 34 17.61 -2.05 3.91
CA LYS A 34 18.29 -0.87 4.46
C LYS A 34 19.31 -0.34 3.47
N LYS A 35 19.30 0.98 3.25
CA LYS A 35 20.25 1.70 2.40
C LYS A 35 20.97 2.77 3.22
N GLU A 36 22.23 2.98 2.93
CA GLU A 36 22.96 4.17 3.40
C GLU A 36 22.35 5.41 2.74
N ASN A 37 22.18 6.48 3.50
CA ASN A 37 21.58 7.75 3.04
C ASN A 37 20.17 7.60 2.43
N ALA A 38 19.34 6.75 3.03
CA ALA A 38 17.96 6.54 2.58
C ALA A 38 17.14 7.84 2.64
N SER A 39 16.48 8.17 1.53
CA SER A 39 15.52 9.28 1.43
C SER A 39 14.10 8.88 1.85
N ASP A 40 13.82 7.59 1.99
CA ASP A 40 12.53 7.05 2.37
C ASP A 40 12.64 6.14 3.59
N LEU A 41 11.63 6.19 4.49
CA LEU A 41 11.56 5.34 5.70
C LEU A 41 11.53 3.85 5.37
N ALA A 42 11.00 3.45 4.21
CA ALA A 42 10.99 2.06 3.77
C ALA A 42 12.41 1.46 3.68
N TYR A 43 13.42 2.29 3.44
CA TYR A 43 14.83 1.90 3.33
C TYR A 43 15.64 2.14 4.60
N THR A 44 14.98 2.39 5.73
CA THR A 44 15.60 2.58 7.06
C THR A 44 15.23 1.44 7.99
N ASP A 45 15.80 1.42 9.18
CA ASP A 45 15.44 0.52 10.28
C ASP A 45 14.40 1.12 11.25
N LEU A 46 13.98 2.35 11.02
CA LEU A 46 12.93 3.02 11.79
C LEU A 46 11.56 2.39 11.54
N ALA A 47 10.62 2.62 12.46
CA ALA A 47 9.22 2.25 12.25
C ALA A 47 8.65 2.97 11.01
N LEU A 48 7.87 2.23 10.24
CA LEU A 48 7.15 2.75 9.10
C LEU A 48 5.66 2.79 9.46
N PRO A 49 5.07 3.99 9.64
CA PRO A 49 3.66 4.12 9.98
C PRO A 49 2.74 3.48 8.93
N SER A 50 1.55 3.09 9.37
CA SER A 50 0.51 2.55 8.49
C SER A 50 0.18 3.52 7.35
N HIS A 51 0.26 3.04 6.10
CA HIS A 51 0.07 3.84 4.89
C HIS A 51 -0.45 2.98 3.73
N THR A 52 -0.96 3.63 2.69
CA THR A 52 -1.19 3.04 1.37
C THR A 52 -0.07 3.44 0.42
N ASP A 53 0.27 2.57 -0.51
CA ASP A 53 1.35 2.83 -1.45
C ASP A 53 0.92 3.70 -2.64
N ASN A 54 1.82 4.58 -3.04
CA ASN A 54 1.75 5.38 -4.27
C ASN A 54 0.45 6.19 -4.44
N PRO A 55 -0.04 6.92 -3.43
CA PRO A 55 -1.27 7.71 -3.55
C PRO A 55 -1.19 8.82 -4.58
N TYR A 56 0.01 9.16 -5.03
CA TYR A 56 0.34 10.17 -6.05
C TYR A 56 0.25 9.66 -7.49
N ARG A 57 -0.12 8.39 -7.70
CA ARG A 57 -0.30 7.81 -9.04
C ARG A 57 -1.77 7.81 -9.44
N GLU A 58 -2.01 7.90 -10.77
CA GLU A 58 -3.32 7.75 -11.35
C GLU A 58 -3.23 6.77 -12.55
N PRO A 59 -3.87 5.60 -12.44
CA PRO A 59 -4.52 5.05 -11.25
C PRO A 59 -3.52 4.68 -10.15
N VAL A 60 -3.97 4.69 -8.90
CA VAL A 60 -3.20 4.10 -7.79
C VAL A 60 -3.03 2.60 -8.06
N PRO A 61 -1.89 1.95 -7.73
CA PRO A 61 -1.76 0.50 -7.84
C PRO A 61 -2.82 -0.23 -7.03
N GLY A 62 -3.46 -1.24 -7.65
CA GLY A 62 -4.58 -1.96 -7.04
C GLY A 62 -4.14 -2.98 -6.02
N LEU A 63 -3.37 -3.98 -6.45
CA LEU A 63 -2.82 -4.99 -5.56
C LEU A 63 -1.33 -4.78 -5.35
N GLN A 64 -0.90 -4.96 -4.13
CA GLN A 64 0.50 -4.98 -3.74
C GLN A 64 0.90 -6.37 -3.31
N PHE A 65 2.08 -6.78 -3.75
CA PHE A 65 2.74 -8.01 -3.35
C PHE A 65 4.02 -7.66 -2.61
N LEU A 66 4.19 -8.25 -1.43
CA LEU A 66 5.44 -8.18 -0.67
C LEU A 66 5.93 -9.59 -0.40
N HIS A 67 7.17 -9.88 -0.77
CA HIS A 67 7.79 -11.19 -0.64
C HIS A 67 9.05 -11.09 0.21
N CYS A 68 9.11 -11.85 1.29
CA CYS A 68 10.26 -11.87 2.19
C CYS A 68 11.32 -12.84 1.68
N LEU A 69 12.45 -12.32 1.27
CA LEU A 69 13.62 -13.12 0.85
C LEU A 69 14.51 -13.47 2.03
N VAL A 70 14.74 -12.51 2.92
CA VAL A 70 15.55 -12.65 4.14
C VAL A 70 14.91 -11.82 5.24
N ASN A 71 14.85 -12.35 6.46
CA ASN A 71 14.50 -11.59 7.65
C ASN A 71 15.14 -12.25 8.87
N GLU A 72 16.29 -11.75 9.27
CA GLU A 72 17.14 -12.24 10.36
C GLU A 72 17.24 -11.22 11.49
N VAL A 73 16.54 -10.08 11.37
CA VAL A 73 16.61 -8.99 12.35
C VAL A 73 15.67 -9.21 13.53
N ASP A 74 15.98 -8.57 14.64
CA ASP A 74 15.07 -8.46 15.77
C ASP A 74 14.10 -7.29 15.55
N GLY A 75 12.80 -7.51 15.72
CA GLY A 75 11.77 -6.52 15.42
C GLY A 75 11.31 -6.59 13.96
N GLY A 76 10.96 -5.45 13.36
CA GLY A 76 10.51 -5.37 11.97
C GLY A 76 9.24 -6.14 11.68
N LEU A 77 8.35 -6.27 12.70
CA LEU A 77 7.05 -6.90 12.53
C LEU A 77 6.23 -6.08 11.53
N SER A 78 5.58 -6.76 10.62
CA SER A 78 4.65 -6.12 9.69
C SER A 78 3.33 -5.82 10.38
N THR A 79 2.73 -4.68 10.05
CA THR A 79 1.41 -4.28 10.52
C THR A 79 0.45 -4.18 9.33
N LEU A 80 -0.80 -4.54 9.55
CA LEU A 80 -1.90 -4.35 8.60
C LEU A 80 -3.10 -3.78 9.33
N VAL A 81 -3.79 -2.85 8.65
CA VAL A 81 -5.01 -2.22 9.15
C VAL A 81 -6.05 -2.23 8.04
N ASP A 82 -7.29 -2.55 8.37
CA ASP A 82 -8.41 -2.36 7.44
C ASP A 82 -8.78 -0.88 7.37
N GLY A 83 -8.34 -0.20 6.33
CA GLY A 83 -8.58 1.22 6.11
C GLY A 83 -10.06 1.57 5.97
N ILE A 84 -10.89 0.65 5.43
CA ILE A 84 -12.34 0.86 5.36
C ILE A 84 -12.93 0.83 6.76
N ALA A 85 -12.57 -0.13 7.60
CA ALA A 85 -13.10 -0.24 8.96
C ALA A 85 -12.78 1.00 9.82
N ILE A 86 -11.55 1.51 9.76
CA ILE A 86 -11.20 2.74 10.50
C ILE A 86 -11.88 3.99 9.95
N THR A 87 -12.15 4.03 8.64
CA THR A 87 -12.88 5.14 8.02
C THR A 87 -14.36 5.13 8.44
N GLU A 88 -14.99 3.96 8.49
CA GLU A 88 -16.37 3.81 8.95
C GLU A 88 -16.49 4.12 10.44
N ARG A 89 -15.55 3.67 11.28
CA ARG A 89 -15.50 4.06 12.69
C ARG A 89 -15.37 5.58 12.86
N LEU A 90 -14.51 6.24 12.10
CA LEU A 90 -14.40 7.70 12.13
C LEU A 90 -15.72 8.37 11.73
N ALA A 91 -16.43 7.86 10.72
CA ALA A 91 -17.71 8.40 10.28
C ALA A 91 -18.81 8.21 11.32
N GLU A 92 -18.76 7.15 12.12
CA GLU A 92 -19.67 6.93 13.27
C GLU A 92 -19.37 7.89 14.42
N GLU A 93 -18.10 8.12 14.74
CA GLU A 93 -17.67 8.99 15.83
C GLU A 93 -17.84 10.47 15.50
N GLU A 94 -17.44 10.90 14.30
CA GLU A 94 -17.26 12.30 13.90
C GLU A 94 -17.68 12.52 12.43
N PRO A 95 -18.98 12.38 12.09
CA PRO A 95 -19.46 12.35 10.70
C PRO A 95 -19.13 13.61 9.90
N GLU A 96 -19.21 14.80 10.50
CA GLU A 96 -18.89 16.06 9.82
C GLU A 96 -17.39 16.17 9.49
N GLN A 97 -16.55 15.69 10.37
CA GLN A 97 -15.11 15.69 10.16
C GLN A 97 -14.71 14.62 9.14
N ALA A 98 -15.33 13.43 9.22
CA ALA A 98 -15.09 12.33 8.26
C ALA A 98 -15.45 12.76 6.83
N ALA A 99 -16.54 13.47 6.64
CA ALA A 99 -16.96 13.98 5.33
C ALA A 99 -15.89 14.88 4.68
N LEU A 100 -15.09 15.60 5.45
CA LEU A 100 -14.03 16.43 4.89
C LEU A 100 -12.91 15.60 4.24
N LEU A 101 -12.67 14.36 4.70
CA LEU A 101 -11.71 13.47 4.06
C LEU A 101 -12.18 12.93 2.71
N GLU A 102 -13.50 13.02 2.45
CA GLU A 102 -14.15 12.63 1.20
C GLU A 102 -14.31 13.83 0.24
N ASP A 103 -14.54 15.03 0.77
CA ASP A 103 -14.87 16.23 -0.01
C ASP A 103 -13.61 17.01 -0.48
N ILE A 104 -12.52 16.91 0.28
CA ILE A 104 -11.35 17.75 0.03
C ILE A 104 -10.32 16.97 -0.78
N ASN A 105 -10.02 17.47 -1.98
CA ASN A 105 -8.92 16.97 -2.77
C ASN A 105 -7.59 17.38 -2.16
N VAL A 106 -6.85 16.40 -1.67
CA VAL A 106 -5.48 16.53 -1.19
C VAL A 106 -4.53 16.33 -2.38
N ARG A 107 -3.49 17.13 -2.44
CA ARG A 107 -2.42 16.91 -3.41
C ARG A 107 -1.45 15.89 -2.87
N PHE A 108 -1.37 14.73 -3.50
CA PHE A 108 -0.34 13.73 -3.26
C PHE A 108 0.80 13.93 -4.25
N ARG A 109 2.02 14.06 -3.76
CA ARG A 109 3.19 14.32 -4.61
C ARG A 109 4.40 13.51 -4.16
N TYR A 110 4.99 12.83 -5.13
CA TYR A 110 6.30 12.21 -5.04
C TYR A 110 7.29 12.99 -5.92
N GLU A 111 8.46 13.27 -5.38
CA GLU A 111 9.55 13.88 -6.11
C GLU A 111 10.84 13.13 -5.81
N GLY A 112 11.45 12.61 -6.86
CA GLY A 112 12.69 11.83 -6.79
C GLY A 112 13.54 12.03 -8.04
N PRO A 113 14.74 11.43 -8.06
CA PRO A 113 15.70 11.66 -9.15
C PRO A 113 15.20 11.19 -10.52
N ALA A 114 14.30 10.21 -10.56
CA ALA A 114 13.83 9.59 -11.80
C ALA A 114 12.40 9.98 -12.18
N ALA A 115 11.62 10.60 -11.27
CA ALA A 115 10.23 10.95 -11.53
C ALA A 115 9.71 12.03 -10.60
N ILE A 116 8.81 12.85 -11.12
CA ILE A 116 7.91 13.70 -10.34
C ILE A 116 6.50 13.23 -10.68
N LEU A 117 5.76 12.77 -9.68
CA LEU A 117 4.42 12.20 -9.84
C LEU A 117 3.47 12.91 -8.89
N GLU A 118 2.29 13.24 -9.39
CA GLU A 118 1.32 14.03 -8.63
C GLU A 118 -0.10 13.61 -8.97
N SER A 119 -0.96 13.54 -7.96
CA SER A 119 -2.40 13.41 -8.12
C SER A 119 -3.14 14.31 -7.13
N HIS A 120 -4.37 14.69 -7.48
CA HIS A 120 -5.27 15.42 -6.61
C HIS A 120 -6.52 14.59 -6.38
N ALA A 121 -6.71 14.10 -5.17
CA ALA A 121 -7.81 13.21 -4.84
C ALA A 121 -8.19 13.34 -3.36
N PRO A 122 -9.41 12.95 -2.96
CA PRO A 122 -9.75 12.83 -1.55
C PRO A 122 -8.96 11.70 -0.87
N MET A 123 -8.86 11.79 0.46
CA MET A 123 -8.25 10.70 1.23
C MET A 123 -9.14 9.46 1.27
N VAL A 124 -10.46 9.64 1.21
CA VAL A 124 -11.47 8.58 1.21
C VAL A 124 -12.36 8.74 -0.01
N GLU A 125 -12.55 7.68 -0.78
CA GLU A 125 -13.46 7.65 -1.92
C GLU A 125 -14.63 6.71 -1.65
N ARG A 126 -15.85 7.19 -1.95
CA ARG A 126 -17.07 6.35 -1.95
C ARG A 126 -17.65 6.25 -3.35
N ASN A 127 -18.29 5.13 -3.62
CA ASN A 127 -19.07 4.99 -4.84
C ASN A 127 -20.48 5.64 -4.68
N HIS A 128 -21.26 5.62 -5.76
CA HIS A 128 -22.63 6.17 -5.78
C HIS A 128 -23.61 5.50 -4.79
N ARG A 129 -23.22 4.38 -4.17
CA ARG A 129 -24.00 3.69 -3.12
C ARG A 129 -23.54 4.04 -1.71
N GLY A 130 -22.60 4.96 -1.56
CA GLY A 130 -22.04 5.34 -0.27
C GLY A 130 -21.00 4.34 0.30
N ILE A 131 -20.58 3.34 -0.48
CA ILE A 131 -19.59 2.33 -0.03
C ILE A 131 -18.20 2.89 -0.24
N VAL A 132 -17.35 2.86 0.80
CA VAL A 132 -15.93 3.22 0.68
C VAL A 132 -15.25 2.25 -0.29
N THR A 133 -14.61 2.79 -1.30
CA THR A 133 -13.93 2.03 -2.37
C THR A 133 -12.43 2.19 -2.34
N ARG A 134 -11.94 3.25 -1.73
CA ARG A 134 -10.51 3.52 -1.64
C ARG A 134 -10.19 4.44 -0.47
N ILE A 135 -9.05 4.17 0.14
CA ILE A 135 -8.40 5.09 1.07
C ILE A 135 -7.00 5.44 0.55
N ARG A 136 -6.62 6.70 0.68
CA ARG A 136 -5.26 7.19 0.48
C ARG A 136 -4.75 7.75 1.79
N MET A 137 -3.74 7.13 2.36
CA MET A 137 -3.11 7.59 3.59
C MET A 137 -1.59 7.56 3.43
N SER A 138 -0.99 8.72 3.63
CA SER A 138 0.46 8.89 3.60
C SER A 138 0.88 9.82 4.72
N SER A 139 2.03 9.56 5.34
CA SER A 139 2.56 10.42 6.41
C SER A 139 3.42 11.57 5.89
N LYS A 140 3.76 11.58 4.59
CA LYS A 140 4.79 12.50 4.05
C LYS A 140 4.47 13.10 2.68
N LEU A 141 3.54 12.50 1.94
CA LEU A 141 3.38 12.80 0.51
C LEU A 141 2.09 13.56 0.21
N ASP A 142 1.37 13.98 1.23
CA ASP A 142 0.09 14.65 1.14
C ASP A 142 0.20 16.13 1.55
N TYR A 143 -0.35 16.98 0.70
CA TYR A 143 -0.37 18.44 0.85
C TYR A 143 -1.82 18.91 0.86
N VAL A 144 -2.29 19.32 2.04
CA VAL A 144 -3.65 19.80 2.24
C VAL A 144 -3.79 21.19 1.59
N PRO A 145 -4.84 21.45 0.80
CA PRO A 145 -5.03 22.78 0.18
C PRO A 145 -5.37 23.84 1.22
N ALA A 146 -5.12 25.10 0.87
CA ALA A 146 -5.55 26.21 1.68
C ALA A 146 -7.08 26.29 1.76
N MET A 147 -7.61 26.52 2.97
CA MET A 147 -9.02 26.65 3.26
C MET A 147 -9.22 27.52 4.50
N ASP A 148 -10.46 27.81 4.89
CA ASP A 148 -10.72 28.53 6.14
C ASP A 148 -10.20 27.75 7.36
N ASN A 149 -9.84 28.48 8.42
CA ASN A 149 -9.17 27.92 9.59
C ASN A 149 -10.04 26.86 10.31
N ASN A 150 -11.36 27.04 10.36
CA ASN A 150 -12.23 26.09 11.05
C ASN A 150 -12.29 24.77 10.28
N LYS A 151 -12.46 24.86 8.96
CA LYS A 151 -12.47 23.69 8.07
C LYS A 151 -11.13 22.94 8.11
N LEU A 152 -10.03 23.70 8.12
CA LEU A 152 -8.67 23.15 8.22
C LEU A 152 -8.45 22.41 9.56
N ASP A 153 -8.91 22.99 10.67
CA ASP A 153 -8.81 22.35 11.99
C ASP A 153 -9.63 21.06 12.05
N MET A 154 -10.85 21.06 11.54
CA MET A 154 -11.70 19.87 11.46
C MET A 154 -11.06 18.79 10.58
N PHE A 155 -10.49 19.14 9.43
CA PHE A 155 -9.80 18.21 8.55
C PHE A 155 -8.61 17.53 9.26
N TYR A 156 -7.77 18.30 9.95
CA TYR A 156 -6.64 17.77 10.69
C TYR A 156 -7.05 16.97 11.93
N LYS A 157 -8.20 17.27 12.57
CA LYS A 157 -8.79 16.43 13.63
C LYS A 157 -9.19 15.06 13.07
N ALA A 158 -9.92 15.03 11.97
CA ALA A 158 -10.29 13.78 11.29
C ALA A 158 -9.06 12.95 10.92
N ARG A 159 -8.06 13.60 10.32
CA ARG A 159 -6.82 12.94 9.93
C ARG A 159 -6.03 12.36 11.12
N ARG A 160 -5.95 13.11 12.23
CA ARG A 160 -5.33 12.60 13.46
C ARG A 160 -6.09 11.41 14.01
N ARG A 161 -7.42 11.49 14.08
CA ARG A 161 -8.25 10.39 14.57
C ARG A 161 -8.09 9.15 13.71
N LEU A 162 -8.05 9.30 12.39
CA LEU A 162 -7.79 8.19 11.47
C LEU A 162 -6.42 7.53 11.73
N ASN A 163 -5.39 8.36 12.00
CA ASN A 163 -4.08 7.85 12.36
C ASN A 163 -4.06 7.15 13.73
N GLU A 164 -4.79 7.64 14.72
CA GLU A 164 -4.96 6.99 16.03
C GLU A 164 -5.61 5.61 15.86
N LEU A 165 -6.74 5.53 15.13
CA LEU A 165 -7.42 4.28 14.81
C LEU A 165 -6.51 3.29 14.07
N SER A 166 -5.65 3.78 13.19
CA SER A 166 -4.69 2.91 12.48
C SER A 166 -3.59 2.31 13.35
N ASN A 167 -3.43 2.79 14.58
CA ASN A 167 -2.48 2.28 15.57
C ASN A 167 -3.19 1.60 16.75
N ASP A 168 -4.50 1.47 16.71
CA ASP A 168 -5.29 0.81 17.74
C ASP A 168 -5.27 -0.72 17.53
N ASP A 169 -5.05 -1.47 18.61
CA ASP A 169 -5.01 -2.94 18.60
C ASP A 169 -6.35 -3.57 18.15
N GLU A 170 -7.46 -2.83 18.23
CA GLU A 170 -8.75 -3.26 17.68
C GLU A 170 -8.71 -3.39 16.15
N PHE A 171 -7.94 -2.53 15.47
CA PHE A 171 -7.92 -2.44 14.01
C PHE A 171 -6.61 -2.93 13.39
N GLN A 172 -5.54 -2.99 14.17
CA GLN A 172 -4.22 -3.34 13.68
C GLN A 172 -3.84 -4.79 14.04
N ILE A 173 -3.47 -5.55 13.03
CA ILE A 173 -2.81 -6.84 13.23
C ILE A 173 -1.30 -6.70 13.02
N THR A 174 -0.53 -7.40 13.85
CA THR A 174 0.93 -7.39 13.81
C THR A 174 1.45 -8.81 13.72
N PHE A 175 2.37 -9.06 12.77
CA PHE A 175 2.90 -10.40 12.54
C PHE A 175 4.34 -10.38 12.04
N PRO A 176 5.12 -11.46 12.31
CA PRO A 176 6.46 -11.60 11.74
C PRO A 176 6.40 -11.97 10.26
N PHE A 177 7.21 -11.29 9.45
CA PHE A 177 7.33 -11.56 8.02
C PHE A 177 8.51 -12.51 7.78
N LYS A 178 8.26 -13.81 7.72
CA LYS A 178 9.30 -14.85 7.65
C LYS A 178 9.76 -15.07 6.21
N LYS A 179 11.00 -15.52 6.03
CA LYS A 179 11.55 -15.94 4.73
C LYS A 179 10.59 -16.87 4.01
N GLY A 180 10.36 -16.64 2.71
CA GLY A 180 9.42 -17.39 1.88
C GLY A 180 7.96 -17.07 2.15
N THR A 181 7.64 -16.05 2.98
CA THR A 181 6.28 -15.54 3.10
C THR A 181 6.03 -14.50 2.02
N LEU A 182 4.89 -14.63 1.35
CA LEU A 182 4.37 -13.64 0.42
C LEU A 182 3.03 -13.12 0.94
N LEU A 183 2.94 -11.80 1.08
CA LEU A 183 1.72 -11.06 1.35
C LEU A 183 1.20 -10.48 0.04
N MET A 184 -0.08 -10.73 -0.26
CA MET A 184 -0.83 -10.03 -1.30
C MET A 184 -1.93 -9.25 -0.61
N MET A 185 -2.05 -7.98 -0.90
CA MET A 185 -3.01 -7.09 -0.27
C MET A 185 -3.63 -6.12 -1.27
N ASP A 186 -4.88 -5.77 -1.00
CA ASP A 186 -5.61 -4.71 -1.70
C ASP A 186 -5.14 -3.35 -1.18
N ASN A 187 -4.37 -2.64 -1.98
CA ASN A 187 -3.81 -1.33 -1.64
C ASN A 187 -4.86 -0.21 -1.65
N TYR A 188 -6.08 -0.47 -2.14
CA TYR A 188 -7.20 0.47 -2.01
C TYR A 188 -7.86 0.39 -0.64
N ARG A 189 -7.71 -0.75 0.05
CA ARG A 189 -8.37 -1.05 1.31
C ARG A 189 -7.43 -1.10 2.49
N LEU A 190 -6.28 -1.79 2.35
CA LEU A 190 -5.39 -2.08 3.47
C LEU A 190 -4.29 -1.06 3.61
N LEU A 191 -4.12 -0.56 4.83
CA LEU A 191 -2.91 0.13 5.23
C LEU A 191 -1.90 -0.90 5.71
N HIS A 192 -0.63 -0.65 5.42
CA HIS A 192 0.45 -1.50 5.89
C HIS A 192 1.59 -0.67 6.46
N GLY A 193 2.33 -1.28 7.35
CA GLY A 193 3.45 -0.65 8.02
C GLY A 193 4.41 -1.67 8.61
N ARG A 194 5.29 -1.19 9.46
CA ARG A 194 6.32 -2.02 10.07
C ARG A 194 6.80 -1.39 11.37
N THR A 195 7.01 -2.20 12.40
CA THR A 195 7.73 -1.76 13.60
C THR A 195 9.21 -1.51 13.28
N ALA A 196 9.91 -0.77 14.13
CA ALA A 196 11.35 -0.62 14.02
C ALA A 196 12.06 -1.98 14.18
N PHE A 197 13.29 -2.09 13.68
CA PHE A 197 14.12 -3.28 13.82
C PHE A 197 15.58 -2.93 14.06
N ASP A 198 16.32 -3.86 14.65
CA ASP A 198 17.77 -3.71 14.84
C ASP A 198 18.53 -4.28 13.62
N SER A 199 18.98 -3.37 12.77
CA SER A 199 19.73 -3.72 11.55
C SER A 199 21.14 -4.26 11.80
N ASN A 200 21.64 -4.23 13.04
CA ASN A 200 22.93 -4.82 13.41
C ASN A 200 22.80 -6.33 13.71
N LYS A 201 21.59 -6.85 13.80
CA LYS A 201 21.32 -8.26 14.15
C LYS A 201 21.20 -9.20 12.96
N GLY A 202 21.19 -8.68 11.73
CA GLY A 202 21.08 -9.50 10.54
C GLY A 202 20.55 -8.73 9.35
N GLN A 203 20.24 -9.46 8.28
CA GLN A 203 19.71 -8.89 7.04
C GLN A 203 18.19 -8.93 7.02
N ARG A 204 17.59 -7.90 6.41
CA ARG A 204 16.19 -7.84 6.08
C ARG A 204 16.02 -7.37 4.64
N HIS A 205 15.49 -8.26 3.80
CA HIS A 205 15.28 -7.98 2.38
C HIS A 205 13.92 -8.51 1.94
N LEU A 206 13.06 -7.60 1.52
CA LEU A 206 11.80 -7.92 0.86
C LEU A 206 11.83 -7.42 -0.58
N GLN A 207 11.11 -8.10 -1.43
CA GLN A 207 10.78 -7.61 -2.77
C GLN A 207 9.30 -7.30 -2.86
N GLY A 208 8.94 -6.29 -3.62
CA GLY A 208 7.55 -5.95 -3.90
C GLY A 208 7.31 -5.68 -5.36
N CYS A 209 6.06 -5.84 -5.77
CA CYS A 209 5.55 -5.42 -7.07
C CYS A 209 4.05 -5.07 -6.94
N TYR A 210 3.50 -4.51 -8.01
CA TYR A 210 2.10 -4.11 -8.07
C TYR A 210 1.42 -4.71 -9.30
N THR A 211 0.10 -4.95 -9.19
CA THR A 211 -0.80 -5.15 -10.32
C THR A 211 -2.01 -4.24 -10.18
N ASP A 212 -2.73 -4.01 -11.28
CA ASP A 212 -3.94 -3.21 -11.24
C ASP A 212 -5.19 -4.08 -10.96
N HIS A 213 -6.25 -3.48 -10.41
CA HIS A 213 -7.48 -4.17 -10.03
C HIS A 213 -8.23 -4.79 -11.21
N ASP A 214 -8.13 -4.18 -12.39
CA ASP A 214 -8.80 -4.66 -13.60
C ASP A 214 -8.29 -6.03 -14.03
N GLY A 215 -7.02 -6.33 -13.84
CA GLY A 215 -6.43 -7.65 -14.12
C GLY A 215 -7.12 -8.76 -13.34
N VAL A 216 -7.27 -8.60 -12.04
CA VAL A 216 -7.97 -9.58 -11.17
C VAL A 216 -9.46 -9.67 -11.53
N THR A 217 -10.10 -8.53 -11.77
CA THR A 217 -11.50 -8.49 -12.15
C THR A 217 -11.74 -9.17 -13.50
N SER A 218 -10.85 -8.97 -14.47
CA SER A 218 -10.87 -9.65 -15.76
C SER A 218 -10.71 -11.16 -15.60
N LEU A 219 -9.71 -11.59 -14.81
CA LEU A 219 -9.47 -12.99 -14.52
C LEU A 219 -10.70 -13.66 -13.91
N TYR A 220 -11.31 -13.02 -12.88
CA TYR A 220 -12.53 -13.52 -12.27
C TYR A 220 -13.67 -13.70 -13.29
N ARG A 221 -13.90 -12.68 -14.15
CA ARG A 221 -14.94 -12.74 -15.18
C ARG A 221 -14.68 -13.86 -16.19
N MET A 222 -13.44 -14.05 -16.61
CA MET A 222 -13.07 -15.13 -17.53
C MET A 222 -13.36 -16.50 -16.90
N LEU A 223 -12.95 -16.74 -15.68
CA LEU A 223 -13.18 -17.98 -14.96
C LEU A 223 -14.68 -18.24 -14.70
N ALA A 224 -15.43 -17.22 -14.31
CA ALA A 224 -16.88 -17.31 -14.11
C ALA A 224 -17.64 -17.64 -15.39
N ASN A 225 -17.12 -17.26 -16.56
CA ASN A 225 -17.68 -17.58 -17.86
C ASN A 225 -17.20 -18.93 -18.42
N GLY A 226 -16.49 -19.74 -17.62
CA GLY A 226 -16.00 -21.06 -18.04
C GLY A 226 -14.80 -21.01 -19.00
N SER A 227 -14.16 -19.87 -19.17
CA SER A 227 -12.95 -19.76 -19.99
C SER A 227 -11.81 -20.51 -19.31
N GLN A 228 -11.10 -21.33 -20.07
CA GLN A 228 -9.86 -21.92 -19.58
C GLN A 228 -8.76 -20.84 -19.56
N LEU A 229 -7.98 -20.80 -18.47
CA LEU A 229 -6.78 -19.98 -18.43
C LEU A 229 -5.79 -20.52 -19.47
N THR A 230 -5.79 -19.94 -20.66
CA THR A 230 -4.60 -20.03 -21.51
C THR A 230 -3.50 -19.29 -20.75
N SER A 231 -2.34 -19.92 -20.55
CA SER A 231 -1.19 -19.28 -19.91
C SER A 231 -1.04 -17.86 -20.45
N VAL A 232 -1.05 -16.86 -19.54
CA VAL A 232 -0.61 -15.52 -19.94
C VAL A 232 0.75 -15.72 -20.61
N PRO A 233 0.96 -15.25 -21.84
CA PRO A 233 2.24 -15.41 -22.50
C PRO A 233 3.30 -14.91 -21.54
N SER A 234 4.16 -15.81 -21.08
CA SER A 234 5.37 -15.42 -20.39
C SER A 234 6.20 -14.68 -21.45
N GLU A 235 6.06 -13.35 -21.54
CA GLU A 235 7.09 -12.59 -22.21
C GLU A 235 8.40 -13.03 -21.56
N GLU A 236 9.25 -13.63 -22.35
CA GLU A 236 10.64 -13.85 -21.98
C GLU A 236 11.17 -12.47 -21.63
N VAL A 237 11.37 -12.24 -20.34
CA VAL A 237 12.03 -11.03 -19.87
C VAL A 237 13.48 -11.21 -20.28
N GLU A 238 13.80 -10.84 -21.52
CA GLU A 238 15.18 -10.57 -21.91
C GLU A 238 15.68 -9.44 -21.00
N ILE A 239 16.77 -9.73 -20.34
CA ILE A 239 17.48 -8.90 -19.36
C ILE A 239 18.41 -7.96 -20.11
#